data_6e4b38006197e812d5a932b645d534eb
#
_entry.id   6e4b38006197e812d5a932b645d534eb
#
_cell.length_a   1.000
_cell.length_b   1.000
_cell.length_c   1.000
_cell.angle_alpha   90.00
_cell.angle_beta   90.00
_cell.angle_gamma   90.00
#
_symmetry.space_group_name_H-M   'P 1'
#
loop_
_entity.id
_entity.type
_entity.pdbx_description
1 polymer ?
#
loop_
_entity_poly.entity_id
_entity_poly.type
_entity_poly.pdbx_seq_one_letter_code
_entity_poly.pdbx_strand_id
1 'polypeptide(L)'
;MANTLNNLCDFIHEAQKERGSVSLYLRSKQGDYSEAMESQFAIVDGISKLLGKLPKKQSSRIEPFLNAIHYLPAKRKYVVARMLEPTEALSFYTRDIVAPAIEIVQELAVLDPANNPAKVSAFVNFLYWKERVGLERALGTQLVNLDWSETPDFKNRLEYIVSEQQAYERMFLALADENGRRAVEALERDNGIFQKIKGINQNLAKGNVQQIAQTISAEEWFKLFTAKMDLLHEVGKSIAANLASAQEATKSSTTPKTKTLTDEQAGIESSVRSYMSTIQALPLFAGLEPDALQDILKYARVVSHNKGAMIFLQGEQASRFYIILEGWVKIFKGNVDGQESILQVMTAGETLLETVIFSNSPFPVTAQAVEPVKLLSIPASIVREKLQNNKELAINMLSTVAGRSQALISQFEQLTLKTVTQRVGWFLLKLFLENGERTKNLKLPYDKSLIAGYLGMKPETFSRTLQSLKEQGIDIDKNQVSLPDVFALCDYCDMELAEKCSRAGTKECPNPDCVNS
;
A
#
# COMPACT_ATOMS: atom_id res chain seq x y z
N MET A 1 24.37 13.23 -1.40
CA MET A 1 23.13 12.42 -1.44
C MET A 1 22.85 11.94 -2.87
N ALA A 2 22.87 12.81 -3.91
CA ALA A 2 22.59 12.45 -5.30
C ALA A 2 23.39 11.23 -5.83
N ASN A 3 24.71 11.21 -5.67
CA ASN A 3 25.54 10.06 -6.09
C ASN A 3 25.16 8.76 -5.38
N THR A 4 24.70 8.84 -4.14
CA THR A 4 24.26 7.66 -3.37
C THR A 4 22.95 7.10 -3.92
N LEU A 5 21.98 7.96 -4.24
CA LEU A 5 20.72 7.57 -4.85
C LEU A 5 20.95 6.96 -6.25
N ASN A 6 21.82 7.57 -7.07
CA ASN A 6 22.14 7.05 -8.38
C ASN A 6 22.80 5.65 -8.29
N ASN A 7 23.78 5.47 -7.40
CA ASN A 7 24.42 4.16 -7.20
C ASN A 7 23.41 3.08 -6.74
N LEU A 8 22.45 3.44 -5.89
CA LEU A 8 21.37 2.52 -5.49
C LEU A 8 20.46 2.19 -6.66
N CYS A 9 20.10 3.17 -7.49
CA CYS A 9 19.26 2.96 -8.68
C CYS A 9 19.95 2.06 -9.72
N ASP A 10 21.26 2.27 -9.94
CA ASP A 10 22.07 1.41 -10.81
C ASP A 10 22.18 -0.01 -10.23
N PHE A 11 22.40 -0.13 -8.92
CA PHE A 11 22.41 -1.43 -8.24
C PHE A 11 21.06 -2.16 -8.36
N ILE A 12 19.93 -1.47 -8.11
CA ILE A 12 18.59 -2.04 -8.27
C ILE A 12 18.42 -2.56 -9.69
N HIS A 13 18.80 -1.79 -10.69
CA HIS A 13 18.68 -2.19 -12.09
C HIS A 13 19.50 -3.44 -12.40
N GLU A 14 20.76 -3.47 -12.03
CA GLU A 14 21.63 -4.60 -12.35
C GLU A 14 21.29 -5.85 -11.51
N ALA A 15 20.82 -5.68 -10.26
CA ALA A 15 20.31 -6.80 -9.47
C ALA A 15 19.00 -7.38 -10.05
N GLN A 16 18.14 -6.54 -10.62
CA GLN A 16 16.96 -6.99 -11.36
C GLN A 16 17.35 -7.78 -12.61
N LYS A 17 18.40 -7.35 -13.34
CA LYS A 17 18.93 -8.08 -14.50
C LYS A 17 19.54 -9.41 -14.08
N GLU A 18 20.30 -9.45 -13.00
CA GLU A 18 20.87 -10.67 -12.43
C GLU A 18 19.77 -11.66 -12.04
N ARG A 19 18.74 -11.23 -11.31
CA ARG A 19 17.58 -12.06 -11.00
C ARG A 19 16.95 -12.70 -12.23
N GLY A 20 16.82 -11.93 -13.29
CA GLY A 20 16.27 -12.43 -14.55
C GLY A 20 17.17 -13.47 -15.24
N SER A 21 18.47 -13.23 -15.28
CA SER A 21 19.46 -14.15 -15.86
C SER A 21 19.52 -15.46 -15.07
N VAL A 22 19.50 -15.38 -13.74
CA VAL A 22 19.42 -16.54 -12.85
C VAL A 22 18.12 -17.34 -13.09
N SER A 23 17.00 -16.64 -13.23
CA SER A 23 15.71 -17.29 -13.50
C SER A 23 15.72 -18.05 -14.83
N LEU A 24 16.32 -17.46 -15.86
CA LEU A 24 16.45 -18.09 -17.19
C LEU A 24 17.42 -19.28 -17.15
N TYR A 25 18.59 -19.13 -16.50
CA TYR A 25 19.59 -20.18 -16.33
C TYR A 25 19.02 -21.40 -15.61
N LEU A 26 18.37 -21.23 -14.47
CA LEU A 26 17.82 -22.34 -13.68
C LEU A 26 16.72 -23.12 -14.41
N ARG A 27 16.04 -22.49 -15.37
CA ARG A 27 14.95 -23.10 -16.16
C ARG A 27 15.42 -23.66 -17.50
N SER A 28 16.61 -23.31 -17.96
CA SER A 28 17.18 -23.89 -19.19
C SER A 28 17.61 -25.33 -18.96
N LYS A 29 17.36 -26.23 -19.91
CA LYS A 29 17.79 -27.64 -19.85
C LYS A 29 19.30 -27.81 -20.12
N GLN A 30 19.91 -26.88 -20.83
CA GLN A 30 21.33 -26.88 -21.19
C GLN A 30 21.93 -25.53 -20.77
N GLY A 31 23.18 -25.51 -20.30
CA GLY A 31 23.86 -24.35 -19.68
C GLY A 31 24.13 -23.14 -20.57
N ASP A 32 23.36 -22.92 -21.61
CA ASP A 32 23.59 -21.91 -22.65
C ASP A 32 23.57 -20.45 -22.17
N TYR A 33 23.11 -20.21 -20.92
CA TYR A 33 23.04 -18.87 -20.33
C TYR A 33 24.05 -18.62 -19.22
N SER A 34 25.00 -19.54 -18.97
CA SER A 34 25.95 -19.44 -17.85
C SER A 34 26.89 -18.24 -18.02
N GLU A 35 27.44 -18.02 -19.21
CA GLU A 35 28.37 -16.91 -19.48
C GLU A 35 27.71 -15.54 -19.30
N ALA A 36 26.49 -15.37 -19.81
CA ALA A 36 25.71 -14.14 -19.66
C ALA A 36 25.35 -13.88 -18.19
N MET A 37 25.00 -14.92 -17.43
CA MET A 37 24.70 -14.84 -16.01
C MET A 37 25.94 -14.49 -15.19
N GLU A 38 27.09 -15.13 -15.44
CA GLU A 38 28.34 -14.85 -14.74
C GLU A 38 28.89 -13.45 -15.04
N SER A 39 28.73 -12.97 -16.28
CA SER A 39 29.02 -11.59 -16.65
C SER A 39 28.18 -10.61 -15.86
N GLN A 40 26.88 -10.92 -15.64
CA GLN A 40 25.98 -10.10 -14.85
C GLN A 40 26.36 -10.09 -13.35
N PHE A 41 26.86 -11.22 -12.81
CA PHE A 41 27.41 -11.28 -11.45
C PHE A 41 28.57 -10.29 -11.26
N ALA A 42 29.48 -10.22 -12.23
CA ALA A 42 30.63 -9.30 -12.17
C ALA A 42 30.18 -7.82 -12.17
N ILE A 43 29.14 -7.48 -12.93
CA ILE A 43 28.58 -6.12 -12.96
C ILE A 43 28.00 -5.75 -11.59
N VAL A 44 27.16 -6.61 -11.01
CA VAL A 44 26.55 -6.37 -9.70
C VAL A 44 27.61 -6.27 -8.61
N ASP A 45 28.66 -7.10 -8.65
CA ASP A 45 29.78 -7.03 -7.70
C ASP A 45 30.55 -5.70 -7.80
N GLY A 46 30.71 -5.19 -9.02
CA GLY A 46 31.35 -3.89 -9.27
C GLY A 46 30.58 -2.74 -8.58
N ILE A 47 29.26 -2.71 -8.76
CA ILE A 47 28.39 -1.67 -8.18
C ILE A 47 28.24 -1.86 -6.66
N SER A 48 28.17 -3.09 -6.18
CA SER A 48 28.06 -3.41 -4.75
C SER A 48 29.19 -2.79 -3.92
N LYS A 49 30.40 -2.69 -4.47
CA LYS A 49 31.53 -2.03 -3.80
C LYS A 49 31.28 -0.56 -3.51
N LEU A 50 30.48 0.13 -4.34
CA LEU A 50 30.14 1.54 -4.15
C LEU A 50 29.15 1.71 -3.00
N LEU A 51 28.33 0.69 -2.72
CA LEU A 51 27.31 0.72 -1.66
C LEU A 51 27.92 0.58 -0.25
N GLY A 52 29.15 0.13 -0.11
CA GLY A 52 29.84 0.08 1.18
C GLY A 52 29.98 1.45 1.87
N LYS A 53 29.78 2.55 1.13
CA LYS A 53 29.82 3.94 1.62
C LYS A 53 28.43 4.47 2.05
N LEU A 54 27.39 3.63 2.04
CA LEU A 54 26.05 4.05 2.47
C LEU A 54 26.06 4.56 3.93
N PRO A 55 25.29 5.61 4.22
CA PRO A 55 25.27 6.26 5.54
C PRO A 55 24.50 5.40 6.57
N LYS A 56 25.16 4.41 7.16
CA LYS A 56 24.57 3.40 8.07
C LYS A 56 23.71 3.98 9.21
N LYS A 57 24.00 5.21 9.64
CA LYS A 57 23.25 5.88 10.71
C LYS A 57 21.90 6.48 10.23
N GLN A 58 21.67 6.60 8.95
CA GLN A 58 20.47 7.24 8.39
C GLN A 58 19.31 6.25 8.15
N SER A 59 19.57 4.95 8.14
CA SER A 59 18.56 3.92 8.03
C SER A 59 19.01 2.62 8.69
N SER A 60 18.14 2.04 9.51
CA SER A 60 18.37 0.72 10.13
C SER A 60 18.37 -0.43 9.11
N ARG A 61 17.91 -0.19 7.88
CA ARG A 61 17.84 -1.18 6.79
C ARG A 61 19.15 -1.36 6.07
N ILE A 62 20.06 -0.37 6.14
CA ILE A 62 21.32 -0.39 5.39
C ILE A 62 22.19 -1.56 5.82
N GLU A 63 22.29 -1.84 7.11
CA GLU A 63 23.17 -2.91 7.59
C GLU A 63 22.67 -4.32 7.24
N PRO A 64 21.37 -4.66 7.43
CA PRO A 64 20.81 -5.93 6.93
C PRO A 64 20.93 -6.08 5.42
N PHE A 65 20.72 -5.01 4.66
CA PHE A 65 20.89 -5.00 3.21
C PHE A 65 22.33 -5.27 2.77
N LEU A 66 23.31 -4.60 3.39
CA LEU A 66 24.73 -4.85 3.09
C LEU A 66 25.14 -6.27 3.46
N ASN A 67 24.59 -6.83 4.53
CA ASN A 67 24.79 -8.23 4.88
C ASN A 67 24.22 -9.16 3.80
N ALA A 68 23.02 -8.90 3.28
CA ALA A 68 22.43 -9.69 2.21
C ALA A 68 23.31 -9.64 0.94
N ILE A 69 23.84 -8.47 0.57
CA ILE A 69 24.81 -8.32 -0.53
C ILE A 69 26.07 -9.14 -0.25
N HIS A 70 26.57 -9.12 0.98
CA HIS A 70 27.76 -9.90 1.35
C HIS A 70 27.56 -11.41 1.17
N TYR A 71 26.34 -11.90 1.39
CA TYR A 71 25.99 -13.32 1.19
C TYR A 71 25.67 -13.68 -0.27
N LEU A 72 25.52 -12.70 -1.15
CA LEU A 72 25.17 -12.92 -2.56
C LEU A 72 26.12 -13.89 -3.30
N PRO A 73 27.47 -13.77 -3.17
CA PRO A 73 28.39 -14.73 -3.80
C PRO A 73 28.20 -16.18 -3.34
N ALA A 74 27.83 -16.40 -2.08
CA ALA A 74 27.54 -17.73 -1.57
C ALA A 74 26.25 -18.30 -2.19
N LYS A 75 25.18 -17.49 -2.30
CA LYS A 75 23.94 -17.88 -2.97
C LYS A 75 24.15 -18.21 -4.45
N ARG A 76 24.99 -17.45 -5.17
CA ARG A 76 25.34 -17.71 -6.57
C ARG A 76 26.00 -19.06 -6.79
N LYS A 77 26.79 -19.57 -5.82
CA LYS A 77 27.35 -20.94 -5.90
C LYS A 77 26.26 -22.01 -5.96
N TYR A 78 25.20 -21.85 -5.17
CA TYR A 78 24.03 -22.76 -5.23
C TYR A 78 23.27 -22.63 -6.54
N VAL A 79 23.19 -21.41 -7.12
CA VAL A 79 22.58 -21.19 -8.44
C VAL A 79 23.40 -21.90 -9.52
N VAL A 80 24.72 -21.69 -9.58
CA VAL A 80 25.62 -22.32 -10.56
C VAL A 80 25.57 -23.84 -10.46
N ALA A 81 25.53 -24.38 -9.24
CA ALA A 81 25.39 -25.81 -8.99
C ALA A 81 23.97 -26.35 -9.27
N ARG A 82 23.01 -25.49 -9.64
CA ARG A 82 21.59 -25.84 -9.81
C ARG A 82 20.96 -26.50 -8.59
N MET A 83 21.42 -26.10 -7.40
CA MET A 83 20.94 -26.60 -6.11
C MET A 83 19.86 -25.69 -5.49
N LEU A 84 19.50 -24.62 -6.18
CA LEU A 84 18.49 -23.66 -5.76
C LEU A 84 17.28 -23.76 -6.70
N GLU A 85 16.07 -23.83 -6.13
CA GLU A 85 14.85 -23.82 -6.92
C GLU A 85 14.63 -22.43 -7.55
N PRO A 86 14.12 -22.34 -8.81
CA PRO A 86 13.91 -21.06 -9.47
C PRO A 86 13.02 -20.07 -8.69
N THR A 87 12.02 -20.60 -7.98
CA THR A 87 11.11 -19.80 -7.14
C THR A 87 11.80 -19.27 -5.89
N GLU A 88 12.72 -20.04 -5.31
CA GLU A 88 13.51 -19.63 -4.15
C GLU A 88 14.53 -18.54 -4.56
N ALA A 89 15.19 -18.72 -5.69
CA ALA A 89 16.09 -17.71 -6.24
C ALA A 89 15.35 -16.40 -6.51
N LEU A 90 14.21 -16.45 -7.18
CA LEU A 90 13.36 -15.29 -7.46
C LEU A 90 12.95 -14.57 -6.17
N SER A 91 12.54 -15.31 -5.15
CA SER A 91 12.14 -14.76 -3.84
C SER A 91 13.31 -14.07 -3.15
N PHE A 92 14.49 -14.68 -3.12
CA PHE A 92 15.69 -14.11 -2.52
C PHE A 92 16.06 -12.77 -3.15
N TYR A 93 16.19 -12.69 -4.48
CA TYR A 93 16.53 -11.43 -5.15
C TYR A 93 15.46 -10.36 -4.93
N THR A 94 14.19 -10.75 -4.92
CA THR A 94 13.08 -9.80 -4.76
C THR A 94 13.01 -9.25 -3.34
N ARG A 95 12.99 -10.14 -2.34
CA ARG A 95 12.73 -9.79 -0.94
C ARG A 95 13.97 -9.29 -0.20
N ASP A 96 15.13 -9.91 -0.46
CA ASP A 96 16.31 -9.68 0.36
C ASP A 96 17.29 -8.70 -0.31
N ILE A 97 17.16 -8.44 -1.62
CA ILE A 97 18.07 -7.57 -2.39
C ILE A 97 17.33 -6.34 -2.96
N VAL A 98 16.36 -6.53 -3.86
CA VAL A 98 15.77 -5.41 -4.64
C VAL A 98 14.82 -4.57 -3.79
N ALA A 99 13.90 -5.18 -3.05
CA ALA A 99 12.94 -4.44 -2.24
C ALA A 99 13.63 -3.59 -1.15
N PRO A 100 14.60 -4.12 -0.35
CA PRO A 100 15.32 -3.30 0.61
C PRO A 100 16.09 -2.14 -0.02
N ALA A 101 16.65 -2.33 -1.23
CA ALA A 101 17.35 -1.26 -1.94
C ALA A 101 16.38 -0.12 -2.33
N ILE A 102 15.17 -0.43 -2.81
CA ILE A 102 14.13 0.58 -3.12
C ILE A 102 13.71 1.31 -1.85
N GLU A 103 13.54 0.59 -0.74
CA GLU A 103 13.18 1.18 0.55
C GLU A 103 14.27 2.15 1.07
N ILE A 104 15.54 1.79 0.92
CA ILE A 104 16.66 2.65 1.29
C ILE A 104 16.68 3.91 0.41
N VAL A 105 16.42 3.79 -0.90
CA VAL A 105 16.27 4.96 -1.80
C VAL A 105 15.18 5.89 -1.29
N GLN A 106 14.02 5.35 -0.92
CA GLN A 106 12.90 6.12 -0.39
C GLN A 106 13.29 6.83 0.92
N GLU A 107 13.86 6.12 1.88
CA GLU A 107 14.24 6.69 3.17
C GLU A 107 15.28 7.81 2.99
N LEU A 108 16.32 7.59 2.20
CA LEU A 108 17.34 8.59 1.93
C LEU A 108 16.78 9.80 1.15
N ALA A 109 15.88 9.58 0.19
CA ALA A 109 15.26 10.67 -0.55
C ALA A 109 14.33 11.53 0.31
N VAL A 110 13.62 10.91 1.28
CA VAL A 110 12.75 11.62 2.23
C VAL A 110 13.56 12.42 3.26
N LEU A 111 14.72 11.91 3.68
CA LEU A 111 15.60 12.59 4.64
C LEU A 111 16.27 13.84 4.08
N ASP A 112 16.29 14.03 2.77
CA ASP A 112 16.84 15.23 2.16
C ASP A 112 15.78 16.34 2.13
N PRO A 113 15.95 17.42 2.93
CA PRO A 113 14.95 18.49 3.04
C PRO A 113 14.76 19.30 1.76
N ALA A 114 15.68 19.19 0.78
CA ALA A 114 15.56 19.85 -0.51
C ALA A 114 14.63 19.10 -1.47
N ASN A 115 14.26 17.87 -1.19
CA ASN A 115 13.41 17.07 -2.04
C ASN A 115 11.92 17.35 -1.79
N ASN A 116 11.19 17.60 -2.87
CA ASN A 116 9.73 17.72 -2.80
C ASN A 116 9.10 16.34 -2.51
N PRO A 117 8.28 16.20 -1.44
CA PRO A 117 7.66 14.92 -1.08
C PRO A 117 6.83 14.27 -2.17
N ALA A 118 6.14 15.07 -3.00
CA ALA A 118 5.38 14.53 -4.13
C ALA A 118 6.30 13.93 -5.20
N LYS A 119 7.45 14.60 -5.49
CA LYS A 119 8.46 14.08 -6.41
C LYS A 119 9.12 12.81 -5.89
N VAL A 120 9.41 12.73 -4.59
CA VAL A 120 9.92 11.52 -3.96
C VAL A 120 8.91 10.39 -4.07
N SER A 121 7.63 10.65 -3.76
CA SER A 121 6.57 9.66 -3.92
C SER A 121 6.40 9.20 -5.36
N ALA A 122 6.46 10.12 -6.33
CA ALA A 122 6.45 9.79 -7.75
C ALA A 122 7.63 8.87 -8.11
N PHE A 123 8.84 9.23 -7.69
CA PHE A 123 10.04 8.44 -7.98
C PHE A 123 9.99 7.04 -7.38
N VAL A 124 9.52 6.90 -6.17
CA VAL A 124 9.35 5.59 -5.52
C VAL A 124 8.32 4.71 -6.25
N ASN A 125 7.18 5.29 -6.65
CA ASN A 125 6.19 4.56 -7.46
C ASN A 125 6.78 4.14 -8.82
N PHE A 126 7.61 4.97 -9.43
CA PHE A 126 8.33 4.63 -10.64
C PHE A 126 9.29 3.44 -10.46
N LEU A 127 10.04 3.38 -9.36
CA LEU A 127 10.91 2.25 -9.04
C LEU A 127 10.13 0.95 -8.81
N TYR A 128 8.98 1.02 -8.12
CA TYR A 128 8.10 -0.14 -7.95
C TYR A 128 7.45 -0.57 -9.27
N TRP A 129 7.04 0.36 -10.12
CA TRP A 129 6.58 0.02 -11.46
C TRP A 129 7.63 -0.76 -12.24
N LYS A 130 8.87 -0.24 -12.30
CA LYS A 130 10.01 -0.92 -12.94
C LYS A 130 10.30 -2.29 -12.31
N GLU A 131 10.16 -2.42 -10.99
CA GLU A 131 10.32 -3.71 -10.30
C GLU A 131 9.27 -4.73 -10.76
N ARG A 132 8.01 -4.32 -10.93
CA ARG A 132 6.97 -5.21 -11.46
C ARG A 132 7.21 -5.63 -12.90
N VAL A 133 7.79 -4.75 -13.73
CA VAL A 133 8.27 -5.13 -15.09
C VAL A 133 9.37 -6.19 -15.01
N GLY A 134 10.29 -6.06 -14.06
CA GLY A 134 11.35 -7.05 -13.82
C GLY A 134 10.81 -8.41 -13.34
N LEU A 135 9.77 -8.41 -12.52
CA LEU A 135 9.08 -9.63 -12.08
C LEU A 135 8.29 -10.27 -13.23
N GLU A 136 7.59 -9.49 -14.03
CA GLU A 136 6.89 -9.96 -15.23
C GLU A 136 7.88 -10.62 -16.20
N ARG A 137 9.04 -10.00 -16.43
CA ARG A 137 10.13 -10.61 -17.23
C ARG A 137 10.54 -11.97 -16.69
N ALA A 138 10.84 -12.06 -15.38
CA ALA A 138 11.34 -13.29 -14.77
C ALA A 138 10.28 -14.41 -14.74
N LEU A 139 9.03 -14.07 -14.51
CA LEU A 139 7.93 -15.03 -14.51
C LEU A 139 7.52 -15.44 -15.92
N GLY A 140 7.45 -14.49 -16.84
CA GLY A 140 7.00 -14.77 -18.21
C GLY A 140 7.93 -15.69 -19.00
N THR A 141 9.21 -15.84 -18.60
CA THR A 141 10.09 -16.89 -19.18
C THR A 141 9.58 -18.30 -18.92
N GLN A 142 8.69 -18.49 -17.92
CA GLN A 142 8.06 -19.78 -17.65
C GLN A 142 6.93 -20.09 -18.64
N LEU A 143 6.29 -19.05 -19.20
CA LEU A 143 5.13 -19.16 -20.10
C LEU A 143 5.36 -20.10 -21.27
N VAL A 144 6.57 -20.07 -21.79
CA VAL A 144 6.89 -20.72 -23.07
C VAL A 144 7.11 -22.24 -22.93
N ASN A 145 7.30 -22.74 -21.70
CA ASN A 145 7.61 -24.15 -21.44
C ASN A 145 6.59 -24.88 -20.56
N LEU A 146 5.45 -24.23 -20.21
CA LEU A 146 4.45 -24.80 -19.31
C LEU A 146 3.25 -25.36 -20.06
N ASP A 147 2.77 -26.52 -19.62
CA ASP A 147 1.43 -26.97 -19.94
C ASP A 147 0.42 -26.19 -19.07
N TRP A 148 -0.34 -25.33 -19.72
CA TRP A 148 -1.26 -24.38 -19.11
C TRP A 148 -2.45 -25.01 -18.40
N SER A 149 -2.75 -26.26 -18.72
CA SER A 149 -3.82 -27.02 -18.08
C SER A 149 -3.50 -27.36 -16.61
N GLU A 150 -2.21 -27.37 -16.26
CA GLU A 150 -1.74 -27.81 -14.95
C GLU A 150 -1.38 -26.68 -13.97
N THR A 151 -1.36 -25.39 -14.41
CA THR A 151 -0.88 -24.27 -13.56
C THR A 151 -1.74 -23.00 -13.62
N PRO A 152 -3.02 -23.04 -13.21
CA PRO A 152 -3.86 -21.84 -13.14
C PRO A 152 -3.28 -20.76 -12.21
N ASP A 153 -2.59 -21.13 -11.15
CA ASP A 153 -1.97 -20.19 -10.20
C ASP A 153 -0.89 -19.31 -10.83
N PHE A 154 -0.19 -19.82 -11.83
CA PHE A 154 0.86 -19.05 -12.51
C PHE A 154 0.28 -17.93 -13.38
N LYS A 155 -0.79 -18.21 -14.12
CA LYS A 155 -1.53 -17.21 -14.91
C LYS A 155 -2.03 -16.09 -14.02
N ASN A 156 -2.71 -16.43 -12.94
CA ASN A 156 -3.25 -15.48 -11.97
C ASN A 156 -2.14 -14.58 -11.40
N ARG A 157 -0.97 -15.16 -11.11
CA ARG A 157 0.18 -14.43 -10.59
C ARG A 157 0.75 -13.43 -11.60
N LEU A 158 0.78 -13.79 -12.89
CA LEU A 158 1.26 -12.89 -13.94
C LEU A 158 0.26 -11.76 -14.20
N GLU A 159 -1.03 -12.05 -14.29
CA GLU A 159 -2.10 -11.04 -14.40
C GLU A 159 -2.10 -10.08 -13.23
N TYR A 160 -1.86 -10.58 -12.01
CA TYR A 160 -1.72 -9.76 -10.81
C TYR A 160 -0.54 -8.77 -10.94
N ILE A 161 0.64 -9.23 -11.38
CA ILE A 161 1.81 -8.37 -11.58
C ILE A 161 1.55 -7.29 -12.63
N VAL A 162 0.87 -7.61 -13.72
CA VAL A 162 0.49 -6.64 -14.75
C VAL A 162 -0.48 -5.60 -14.20
N SER A 163 -1.44 -6.01 -13.36
CA SER A 163 -2.36 -5.09 -12.69
C SER A 163 -1.63 -4.15 -11.71
N GLU A 164 -0.67 -4.67 -10.95
CA GLU A 164 0.17 -3.85 -10.07
C GLU A 164 1.02 -2.85 -10.87
N GLN A 165 1.59 -3.24 -12.02
CA GLN A 165 2.31 -2.31 -12.89
C GLN A 165 1.44 -1.12 -13.27
N GLN A 166 0.22 -1.37 -13.75
CA GLN A 166 -0.72 -0.31 -14.14
C GLN A 166 -1.10 0.60 -12.95
N ALA A 167 -1.15 0.06 -11.74
CA ALA A 167 -1.43 0.85 -10.55
C ALA A 167 -0.26 1.77 -10.22
N TYR A 168 0.98 1.25 -10.16
CA TYR A 168 2.18 2.06 -9.90
C TYR A 168 2.45 3.10 -10.99
N GLU A 169 2.22 2.74 -12.25
CA GLU A 169 2.33 3.66 -13.39
C GLU A 169 1.35 4.83 -13.26
N ARG A 170 0.07 4.57 -12.97
CA ARG A 170 -0.94 5.61 -12.73
C ARG A 170 -0.59 6.50 -11.55
N MET A 171 -0.08 5.92 -10.44
CA MET A 171 0.37 6.69 -9.28
C MET A 171 1.58 7.56 -9.62
N PHE A 172 2.55 7.04 -10.38
CA PHE A 172 3.66 7.82 -10.89
C PHE A 172 3.16 8.99 -11.73
N LEU A 173 2.32 8.75 -12.75
CA LEU A 173 1.80 9.79 -13.64
C LEU A 173 0.96 10.85 -12.91
N ALA A 174 0.26 10.47 -11.85
CA ALA A 174 -0.51 11.40 -11.03
C ALA A 174 0.37 12.34 -10.18
N LEU A 175 1.54 11.87 -9.72
CA LEU A 175 2.42 12.59 -8.80
C LEU A 175 3.64 13.20 -9.49
N ALA A 176 4.01 12.72 -10.69
CA ALA A 176 5.17 13.18 -11.44
C ALA A 176 5.02 14.63 -11.88
N ASP A 177 6.14 15.34 -11.94
CA ASP A 177 6.20 16.63 -12.61
C ASP A 177 6.03 16.48 -14.14
N GLU A 178 5.87 17.60 -14.81
CA GLU A 178 5.62 17.64 -16.26
C GLU A 178 6.75 16.95 -17.06
N ASN A 179 7.98 17.08 -16.63
CA ASN A 179 9.12 16.45 -17.31
C ASN A 179 9.09 14.91 -17.17
N GLY A 180 8.82 14.42 -15.98
CA GLY A 180 8.69 12.97 -15.73
C GLY A 180 7.52 12.35 -16.50
N ARG A 181 6.36 13.04 -16.55
CA ARG A 181 5.21 12.60 -17.34
C ARG A 181 5.53 12.53 -18.82
N ARG A 182 6.06 13.62 -19.41
CA ARG A 182 6.43 13.67 -20.83
C ARG A 182 7.45 12.61 -21.22
N ALA A 183 8.41 12.32 -20.35
CA ALA A 183 9.41 11.30 -20.63
C ALA A 183 8.79 9.90 -20.77
N VAL A 184 7.83 9.54 -19.91
CA VAL A 184 7.13 8.25 -19.99
C VAL A 184 6.16 8.22 -21.17
N GLU A 185 5.36 9.26 -21.37
CA GLU A 185 4.43 9.37 -22.51
C GLU A 185 5.15 9.27 -23.85
N ALA A 186 6.36 9.84 -23.98
CA ALA A 186 7.19 9.69 -25.15
C ALA A 186 7.63 8.25 -25.38
N LEU A 187 8.05 7.52 -24.33
CA LEU A 187 8.38 6.10 -24.45
C LEU A 187 7.18 5.27 -24.91
N GLU A 188 6.00 5.54 -24.39
CA GLU A 188 4.79 4.80 -24.73
C GLU A 188 4.33 5.07 -26.16
N ARG A 189 4.41 6.32 -26.62
CA ARG A 189 3.97 6.71 -27.95
C ARG A 189 4.94 6.31 -29.05
N ASP A 190 6.23 6.56 -28.82
CA ASP A 190 7.23 6.54 -29.88
C ASP A 190 8.07 5.26 -29.90
N ASN A 191 7.87 4.34 -28.93
CA ASN A 191 8.66 3.13 -28.81
C ASN A 191 7.85 1.84 -29.08
N GLY A 192 8.23 1.13 -30.13
CA GLY A 192 7.58 -0.12 -30.54
C GLY A 192 7.62 -1.24 -29.48
N ILE A 193 8.59 -1.21 -28.54
CA ILE A 193 8.71 -2.17 -27.43
C ILE A 193 7.50 -2.03 -26.50
N PHE A 194 7.15 -0.80 -26.11
CA PHE A 194 6.00 -0.54 -25.25
C PHE A 194 4.69 -0.96 -25.90
N GLN A 195 4.53 -0.67 -27.21
CA GLN A 195 3.34 -1.08 -27.98
C GLN A 195 3.21 -2.61 -28.08
N LYS A 196 4.33 -3.31 -28.31
CA LYS A 196 4.36 -4.78 -28.39
C LYS A 196 4.00 -5.41 -27.04
N ILE A 197 4.56 -4.91 -25.93
CA ILE A 197 4.24 -5.38 -24.57
C ILE A 197 2.78 -5.08 -24.20
N LYS A 198 2.26 -3.91 -24.57
CA LYS A 198 0.86 -3.55 -24.36
C LYS A 198 -0.08 -4.55 -25.06
N GLY A 199 0.26 -4.95 -26.30
CA GLY A 199 -0.48 -6.00 -27.00
C GLY A 199 -0.44 -7.36 -26.30
N ILE A 200 0.71 -7.75 -25.77
CA ILE A 200 0.87 -8.98 -24.96
C ILE A 200 -0.02 -8.91 -23.72
N ASN A 201 0.04 -7.83 -22.95
CA ASN A 201 -0.72 -7.67 -21.71
C ASN A 201 -2.23 -7.60 -21.96
N GLN A 202 -2.67 -7.03 -23.09
CA GLN A 202 -4.08 -7.08 -23.50
C GLN A 202 -4.54 -8.50 -23.84
N ASN A 203 -3.69 -9.32 -24.45
CA ASN A 203 -4.00 -10.72 -24.72
C ASN A 203 -4.02 -11.57 -23.44
N LEU A 204 -3.13 -11.29 -22.49
CA LEU A 204 -3.17 -11.88 -21.15
C LEU A 204 -4.49 -11.60 -20.44
N ALA A 205 -4.91 -10.34 -20.40
CA ALA A 205 -6.17 -9.92 -19.78
C ALA A 205 -7.42 -10.56 -20.43
N LYS A 206 -7.35 -10.92 -21.73
CA LYS A 206 -8.41 -11.65 -22.44
C LYS A 206 -8.35 -13.18 -22.22
N GLY A 207 -7.38 -13.67 -21.46
CA GLY A 207 -7.19 -15.09 -21.26
C GLY A 207 -6.53 -15.84 -22.43
N ASN A 208 -6.02 -15.14 -23.45
CA ASN A 208 -5.43 -15.72 -24.66
C ASN A 208 -3.96 -16.16 -24.46
N VAL A 209 -3.69 -16.81 -23.36
CA VAL A 209 -2.32 -17.13 -22.92
C VAL A 209 -1.64 -18.15 -23.82
N GLN A 210 -2.39 -19.15 -24.30
CA GLN A 210 -1.87 -20.14 -25.27
C GLN A 210 -1.40 -19.48 -26.57
N GLN A 211 -2.12 -18.45 -27.02
CA GLN A 211 -1.75 -17.70 -28.21
C GLN A 211 -0.43 -16.93 -28.01
N ILE A 212 -0.20 -16.38 -26.79
CA ILE A 212 1.04 -15.70 -26.47
C ILE A 212 2.22 -16.68 -26.48
N ALA A 213 2.08 -17.85 -25.84
CA ALA A 213 3.10 -18.90 -25.82
C ALA A 213 3.47 -19.43 -27.22
N GLN A 214 2.55 -19.36 -28.18
CA GLN A 214 2.80 -19.74 -29.57
C GLN A 214 3.47 -18.63 -30.41
N THR A 215 3.35 -17.36 -29.96
CA THR A 215 3.80 -16.19 -30.73
C THR A 215 5.12 -15.62 -30.28
N ILE A 216 5.59 -15.92 -29.06
CA ILE A 216 6.85 -15.39 -28.51
C ILE A 216 7.61 -16.48 -27.77
N SER A 217 8.91 -16.61 -28.06
CA SER A 217 9.80 -17.51 -27.32
C SER A 217 10.20 -16.95 -25.95
N ALA A 218 10.69 -17.81 -25.04
CA ALA A 218 11.20 -17.37 -23.73
C ALA A 218 12.35 -16.36 -23.88
N GLU A 219 13.21 -16.55 -24.85
CA GLU A 219 14.32 -15.67 -25.13
C GLU A 219 13.87 -14.30 -25.67
N GLU A 220 12.90 -14.30 -26.59
CA GLU A 220 12.32 -13.05 -27.11
C GLU A 220 11.55 -12.29 -26.03
N TRP A 221 10.80 -13.00 -25.17
CA TRP A 221 10.18 -12.42 -23.98
C TRP A 221 11.21 -11.74 -23.10
N PHE A 222 12.27 -12.48 -22.75
CA PHE A 222 13.32 -11.96 -21.88
C PHE A 222 14.00 -10.71 -22.48
N LYS A 223 14.34 -10.74 -23.77
CA LYS A 223 14.94 -9.60 -24.50
C LYS A 223 14.00 -8.40 -24.53
N LEU A 224 12.72 -8.62 -24.83
CA LEU A 224 11.72 -7.56 -24.94
C LEU A 224 11.52 -6.81 -23.62
N PHE A 225 11.35 -7.56 -22.53
CA PHE A 225 11.17 -6.97 -21.20
C PHE A 225 12.46 -6.40 -20.62
N THR A 226 13.62 -6.93 -20.97
CA THR A 226 14.91 -6.32 -20.62
C THR A 226 15.04 -4.96 -21.28
N ALA A 227 14.74 -4.85 -22.56
CA ALA A 227 14.78 -3.57 -23.28
C ALA A 227 13.80 -2.54 -22.69
N LYS A 228 12.58 -2.95 -22.28
CA LYS A 228 11.66 -2.05 -21.52
C LYS A 228 12.28 -1.57 -20.21
N MET A 229 12.93 -2.47 -19.47
CA MET A 229 13.56 -2.12 -18.19
C MET A 229 14.73 -1.16 -18.37
N ASP A 230 15.54 -1.33 -19.43
CA ASP A 230 16.66 -0.44 -19.75
C ASP A 230 16.14 0.98 -20.08
N LEU A 231 15.07 1.10 -20.89
CA LEU A 231 14.43 2.38 -21.19
C LEU A 231 13.85 3.05 -19.94
N LEU A 232 13.19 2.31 -19.08
CA LEU A 232 12.70 2.82 -17.80
C LEU A 232 13.85 3.22 -16.87
N HIS A 233 15.00 2.53 -16.93
CA HIS A 233 16.16 2.89 -16.12
C HIS A 233 16.71 4.27 -16.50
N GLU A 234 16.82 4.57 -17.78
CA GLU A 234 17.26 5.91 -18.24
C GLU A 234 16.29 7.02 -17.82
N VAL A 235 15.00 6.77 -17.89
CA VAL A 235 14.00 7.72 -17.35
C VAL A 235 14.15 7.86 -15.83
N GLY A 236 14.38 6.77 -15.11
CA GLY A 236 14.62 6.78 -13.66
C GLY A 236 15.85 7.60 -13.27
N LYS A 237 16.95 7.53 -14.02
CA LYS A 237 18.14 8.38 -13.83
C LYS A 237 17.81 9.85 -14.00
N SER A 238 17.03 10.20 -15.02
CA SER A 238 16.60 11.58 -15.26
C SER A 238 15.75 12.11 -14.09
N ILE A 239 14.83 11.30 -13.56
CA ILE A 239 14.01 11.67 -12.41
C ILE A 239 14.88 11.84 -11.17
N ALA A 240 15.81 10.90 -10.90
CA ALA A 240 16.74 10.98 -9.77
C ALA A 240 17.65 12.21 -9.84
N ALA A 241 18.16 12.56 -11.03
CA ALA A 241 18.98 13.76 -11.26
C ALA A 241 18.16 15.04 -11.00
N ASN A 242 16.89 15.06 -11.33
CA ASN A 242 16.01 16.20 -11.07
C ASN A 242 15.67 16.38 -9.59
N LEU A 243 15.66 15.30 -8.80
CA LEU A 243 15.59 15.39 -7.34
C LEU A 243 16.84 16.08 -6.76
N ALA A 244 18.02 15.78 -7.31
CA ALA A 244 19.31 16.36 -6.89
C ALA A 244 19.54 17.78 -7.41
N SER A 245 19.08 18.11 -8.62
CA SER A 245 19.26 19.44 -9.23
C SER A 245 18.40 20.51 -8.56
N ALA A 246 17.33 20.13 -7.88
CA ALA A 246 16.60 21.05 -7.00
C ALA A 246 17.48 21.61 -5.87
N GLN A 247 18.53 20.87 -5.45
CA GLN A 247 19.52 21.35 -4.47
C GLN A 247 20.48 22.39 -5.04
N GLU A 248 20.91 22.24 -6.30
CA GLU A 248 21.86 23.18 -6.93
C GLU A 248 21.18 24.51 -7.29
N ALA A 249 19.92 24.47 -7.72
CA ALA A 249 19.16 25.69 -8.01
C ALA A 249 18.92 26.56 -6.74
N THR A 250 18.80 25.93 -5.56
CA THR A 250 18.71 26.65 -4.27
C THR A 250 20.06 27.17 -3.78
N LYS A 251 21.19 26.59 -4.22
CA LYS A 251 22.53 27.07 -3.87
C LYS A 251 23.07 28.19 -4.77
N SER A 252 22.53 28.34 -5.99
CA SER A 252 23.01 29.28 -7.01
C SER A 252 22.31 30.64 -6.99
N SER A 253 21.20 30.78 -6.31
CA SER A 253 20.48 32.03 -6.19
C SER A 253 20.79 32.72 -4.85
N THR A 254 21.79 33.60 -4.88
CA THR A 254 22.02 34.74 -3.98
C THR A 254 22.03 34.40 -2.49
N THR A 255 23.13 34.77 -1.86
CA THR A 255 23.17 35.08 -0.43
C THR A 255 22.09 36.12 -0.09
N PRO A 256 20.94 35.73 0.38
CA PRO A 256 20.13 36.57 1.21
C PRO A 256 20.44 36.17 2.65
N LYS A 257 20.67 37.17 3.43
CA LYS A 257 20.76 37.17 4.88
C LYS A 257 19.93 36.02 5.46
N THR A 258 20.55 35.25 6.34
CA THR A 258 19.97 34.39 7.36
C THR A 258 18.46 34.57 7.48
N LYS A 259 17.68 33.94 6.62
CA LYS A 259 16.31 33.56 6.93
C LYS A 259 16.40 32.18 7.53
N THR A 260 16.24 32.16 8.79
CA THR A 260 16.10 31.04 9.69
C THR A 260 15.31 29.90 9.02
N LEU A 261 15.75 28.68 9.23
CA LEU A 261 15.10 27.37 9.01
C LEU A 261 13.63 27.26 9.52
N THR A 262 13.00 28.40 9.80
CA THR A 262 11.68 28.54 10.42
C THR A 262 10.50 28.60 9.46
N ASP A 263 10.67 28.95 8.18
CA ASP A 263 9.50 29.22 7.33
C ASP A 263 8.92 27.99 6.62
N GLU A 264 9.73 26.98 6.23
CA GLU A 264 9.19 25.71 5.72
C GLU A 264 8.75 24.76 6.85
N GLN A 265 9.43 24.79 8.00
CA GLN A 265 8.94 24.15 9.22
C GLN A 265 7.68 24.84 9.75
N ALA A 266 7.53 26.15 9.60
CA ALA A 266 6.32 26.88 9.95
C ALA A 266 5.09 26.45 9.13
N GLY A 267 5.23 26.12 7.86
CA GLY A 267 4.15 25.61 7.02
C GLY A 267 3.65 24.22 7.43
N ILE A 268 4.57 23.29 7.71
CA ILE A 268 4.27 21.94 8.20
C ILE A 268 3.70 22.01 9.62
N GLU A 269 4.29 22.80 10.49
CA GLU A 269 3.76 23.06 11.84
C GLU A 269 2.35 23.68 11.82
N SER A 270 2.03 24.59 10.88
CA SER A 270 0.71 25.21 10.82
C SER A 270 -0.39 24.21 10.47
N SER A 271 -0.14 23.30 9.53
CA SER A 271 -1.11 22.27 9.16
C SER A 271 -1.35 21.24 10.27
N VAL A 272 -0.30 20.82 10.98
CA VAL A 272 -0.41 19.91 12.14
C VAL A 272 -0.99 20.66 13.35
N ARG A 273 -0.62 21.92 13.59
CA ARG A 273 -1.20 22.75 14.66
C ARG A 273 -2.69 22.96 14.52
N SER A 274 -3.20 23.12 13.31
CA SER A 274 -4.65 23.26 13.10
C SER A 274 -5.46 22.04 13.54
N TYR A 275 -4.81 20.87 13.64
CA TYR A 275 -5.41 19.62 14.12
C TYR A 275 -4.91 19.19 15.51
N MET A 276 -4.17 20.04 16.23
CA MET A 276 -3.53 19.65 17.48
C MET A 276 -4.54 19.11 18.51
N SER A 277 -5.68 19.78 18.69
CA SER A 277 -6.73 19.33 19.61
C SER A 277 -7.30 17.96 19.21
N THR A 278 -7.50 17.73 17.91
CA THR A 278 -7.95 16.43 17.39
C THR A 278 -6.88 15.37 17.60
N ILE A 279 -5.61 15.69 17.32
CA ILE A 279 -4.48 14.76 17.45
C ILE A 279 -4.27 14.36 18.91
N GLN A 280 -4.33 15.31 19.85
CA GLN A 280 -4.21 15.04 21.28
C GLN A 280 -5.34 14.16 21.84
N ALA A 281 -6.54 14.24 21.23
CA ALA A 281 -7.67 13.42 21.61
C ALA A 281 -7.64 11.99 21.04
N LEU A 282 -6.67 11.69 20.12
CA LEU A 282 -6.56 10.34 19.53
C LEU A 282 -6.15 9.32 20.60
N PRO A 283 -6.79 8.14 20.64
CA PRO A 283 -6.46 7.09 21.61
C PRO A 283 -4.98 6.69 21.59
N LEU A 284 -4.36 6.72 20.40
CA LEU A 284 -2.95 6.39 20.22
C LEU A 284 -2.01 7.32 21.00
N PHE A 285 -2.37 8.59 21.17
CA PHE A 285 -1.54 9.60 21.84
C PHE A 285 -2.03 9.94 23.25
N ALA A 286 -3.02 9.21 23.74
CA ALA A 286 -3.55 9.43 25.08
C ALA A 286 -2.47 9.21 26.15
N GLY A 287 -2.36 10.13 27.10
CA GLY A 287 -1.41 10.04 28.22
C GLY A 287 0.06 10.26 27.86
N LEU A 288 0.39 10.61 26.58
CA LEU A 288 1.75 10.99 26.23
C LEU A 288 2.10 12.36 26.82
N GLU A 289 3.33 12.47 27.34
CA GLU A 289 3.90 13.76 27.71
C GLU A 289 3.97 14.71 26.50
N PRO A 290 3.69 16.01 26.67
CA PRO A 290 3.65 16.98 25.59
C PRO A 290 4.91 17.01 24.71
N ASP A 291 6.09 16.88 25.32
CA ASP A 291 7.38 16.87 24.61
C ASP A 291 7.52 15.60 23.74
N ALA A 292 7.07 14.44 24.24
CA ALA A 292 7.11 13.20 23.49
C ALA A 292 6.17 13.25 22.28
N LEU A 293 4.99 13.83 22.43
CA LEU A 293 4.06 14.04 21.33
C LEU A 293 4.63 15.00 20.28
N GLN A 294 5.19 16.15 20.73
CA GLN A 294 5.83 17.10 19.81
C GLN A 294 6.99 16.47 19.05
N ASP A 295 7.77 15.61 19.70
CA ASP A 295 8.90 14.92 19.07
C ASP A 295 8.47 13.94 17.96
N ILE A 296 7.27 13.36 18.06
CA ILE A 296 6.65 12.57 17.01
C ILE A 296 6.14 13.49 15.89
N LEU A 297 5.44 14.56 16.27
CA LEU A 297 4.75 15.44 15.32
C LEU A 297 5.69 16.31 14.47
N LYS A 298 6.96 16.47 14.85
CA LYS A 298 8.00 17.08 14.00
C LYS A 298 8.15 16.40 12.63
N TYR A 299 7.84 15.10 12.57
CA TYR A 299 7.96 14.29 11.36
C TYR A 299 6.61 14.02 10.69
N ALA A 300 5.53 14.49 11.31
CA ALA A 300 4.18 14.31 10.83
C ALA A 300 3.82 15.34 9.75
N ARG A 301 2.89 14.99 8.88
CA ARG A 301 2.27 15.88 7.89
C ARG A 301 0.79 15.59 7.79
N VAL A 302 0.00 16.63 7.55
CA VAL A 302 -1.40 16.45 7.16
C VAL A 302 -1.47 16.36 5.64
N VAL A 303 -1.94 15.22 5.13
CA VAL A 303 -2.12 14.98 3.70
C VAL A 303 -3.61 14.88 3.37
N SER A 304 -4.02 15.48 2.26
CA SER A 304 -5.40 15.47 1.81
C SER A 304 -5.54 14.63 0.56
N HIS A 305 -6.61 13.83 0.50
CA HIS A 305 -6.97 13.04 -0.68
C HIS A 305 -8.39 13.36 -1.09
N ASN A 306 -8.62 13.51 -2.39
CA ASN A 306 -9.96 13.67 -2.94
C ASN A 306 -10.71 12.34 -2.94
N LYS A 307 -12.04 12.40 -3.04
CA LYS A 307 -12.89 11.22 -3.22
C LYS A 307 -12.37 10.32 -4.35
N GLY A 308 -12.24 9.02 -4.08
CA GLY A 308 -11.76 8.01 -5.02
C GLY A 308 -10.24 7.88 -5.12
N ALA A 309 -9.46 8.77 -4.48
CA ALA A 309 -8.00 8.66 -4.49
C ALA A 309 -7.52 7.46 -3.68
N MET A 310 -6.54 6.73 -4.21
CA MET A 310 -5.84 5.66 -3.47
C MET A 310 -4.88 6.30 -2.48
N ILE A 311 -4.90 5.80 -1.23
CA ILE A 311 -4.00 6.22 -0.15
C ILE A 311 -2.75 5.35 -0.17
N PHE A 312 -2.93 4.06 -0.30
CA PHE A 312 -1.89 3.06 -0.57
C PHE A 312 -2.49 1.84 -1.29
N LEU A 313 -1.65 1.07 -1.94
CA LEU A 313 -2.03 -0.11 -2.69
C LEU A 313 -1.58 -1.40 -1.98
N GLN A 314 -2.32 -2.48 -2.22
CA GLN A 314 -1.88 -3.82 -1.84
C GLN A 314 -0.51 -4.11 -2.45
N GLY A 315 0.43 -4.65 -1.66
CA GLY A 315 1.81 -4.94 -2.10
C GLY A 315 2.76 -3.75 -2.01
N GLU A 316 2.27 -2.52 -1.80
CA GLU A 316 3.10 -1.35 -1.56
C GLU A 316 3.76 -1.45 -0.18
N GLN A 317 5.03 -1.05 -0.09
CA GLN A 317 5.72 -1.02 1.21
C GLN A 317 5.14 0.02 2.14
N ALA A 318 4.89 -0.40 3.38
CA ALA A 318 4.35 0.47 4.42
C ALA A 318 5.43 1.42 4.97
N SER A 319 5.78 2.42 4.17
CA SER A 319 6.77 3.44 4.53
C SER A 319 6.22 4.53 5.45
N ARG A 320 4.91 4.65 5.50
CA ARG A 320 4.20 5.67 6.30
C ARG A 320 3.09 5.04 7.11
N PHE A 321 2.86 5.63 8.27
CA PHE A 321 1.75 5.35 9.15
C PHE A 321 0.70 6.44 8.98
N TYR A 322 -0.55 6.06 8.91
CA TYR A 322 -1.65 6.99 8.66
C TYR A 322 -2.69 6.92 9.78
N ILE A 323 -3.17 8.08 10.21
CA ILE A 323 -4.33 8.23 11.10
C ILE A 323 -5.34 9.12 10.40
N ILE A 324 -6.60 8.73 10.37
CA ILE A 324 -7.65 9.52 9.74
C ILE A 324 -8.00 10.67 10.67
N LEU A 325 -7.89 11.91 10.19
CA LEU A 325 -8.31 13.12 10.89
C LEU A 325 -9.73 13.53 10.50
N GLU A 326 -10.06 13.40 9.21
CA GLU A 326 -11.36 13.73 8.65
C GLU A 326 -11.70 12.77 7.52
N GLY A 327 -12.99 12.44 7.37
CA GLY A 327 -13.54 11.68 6.26
C GLY A 327 -13.52 10.17 6.47
N TRP A 328 -13.77 9.43 5.37
CA TRP A 328 -13.95 7.98 5.37
C TRP A 328 -13.01 7.32 4.37
N VAL A 329 -12.42 6.20 4.80
CA VAL A 329 -11.50 5.37 4.01
C VAL A 329 -12.03 3.95 3.93
N LYS A 330 -12.17 3.40 2.73
CA LYS A 330 -12.43 1.96 2.55
C LYS A 330 -11.13 1.20 2.44
N ILE A 331 -11.06 0.06 3.12
CA ILE A 331 -10.02 -0.95 3.01
C ILE A 331 -10.61 -2.12 2.23
N PHE A 332 -9.98 -2.49 1.13
CA PHE A 332 -10.51 -3.55 0.29
C PHE A 332 -9.40 -4.40 -0.35
N LYS A 333 -9.79 -5.56 -0.80
CA LYS A 333 -8.96 -6.44 -1.61
C LYS A 333 -9.62 -6.66 -2.96
N GLY A 334 -8.91 -6.35 -4.03
CA GLY A 334 -9.36 -6.67 -5.37
C GLY A 334 -9.12 -8.14 -5.69
N ASN A 335 -10.07 -8.79 -6.35
CA ASN A 335 -9.84 -10.07 -7.00
C ASN A 335 -9.43 -9.87 -8.47
N VAL A 336 -9.07 -10.97 -9.14
CA VAL A 336 -8.61 -10.98 -10.54
C VAL A 336 -9.69 -10.49 -11.52
N ASP A 337 -10.96 -10.60 -11.13
CA ASP A 337 -12.13 -10.21 -11.94
C ASP A 337 -12.49 -8.72 -11.78
N GLY A 338 -11.66 -7.95 -11.07
CA GLY A 338 -11.91 -6.54 -10.80
C GLY A 338 -13.01 -6.30 -9.76
N GLN A 339 -13.48 -7.36 -9.07
CA GLN A 339 -14.40 -7.21 -7.96
C GLN A 339 -13.65 -6.82 -6.70
N GLU A 340 -14.16 -5.82 -6.01
CA GLU A 340 -13.62 -5.37 -4.73
C GLU A 340 -14.34 -6.07 -3.57
N SER A 341 -13.57 -6.78 -2.73
CA SER A 341 -14.04 -7.24 -1.43
C SER A 341 -13.72 -6.18 -0.38
N ILE A 342 -14.73 -5.46 0.06
CA ILE A 342 -14.58 -4.45 1.10
C ILE A 342 -14.40 -5.17 2.43
N LEU A 343 -13.25 -4.94 3.06
CA LEU A 343 -12.91 -5.56 4.35
C LEU A 343 -13.33 -4.66 5.51
N GLN A 344 -13.09 -3.35 5.38
CA GLN A 344 -13.43 -2.37 6.40
C GLN A 344 -13.74 -1.01 5.78
N VAL A 345 -14.52 -0.21 6.48
CA VAL A 345 -14.69 1.22 6.24
C VAL A 345 -14.32 1.94 7.54
N MET A 346 -13.38 2.85 7.44
CA MET A 346 -12.72 3.49 8.57
C MET A 346 -12.96 4.99 8.56
N THR A 347 -12.98 5.59 9.74
CA THR A 347 -13.30 7.01 9.94
C THR A 347 -12.29 7.74 10.81
N ALA A 348 -12.56 9.01 11.05
CA ALA A 348 -11.72 9.86 11.90
C ALA A 348 -11.42 9.23 13.26
N GLY A 349 -10.17 9.33 13.70
CA GLY A 349 -9.65 8.74 14.93
C GLY A 349 -9.02 7.36 14.73
N GLU A 350 -9.26 6.68 13.61
CA GLU A 350 -8.74 5.34 13.36
C GLU A 350 -7.41 5.36 12.62
N THR A 351 -6.57 4.36 12.93
CA THR A 351 -5.26 4.14 12.30
C THR A 351 -5.40 3.20 11.11
N LEU A 352 -4.67 3.45 10.03
CA LEU A 352 -4.69 2.58 8.86
C LEU A 352 -3.57 1.54 8.95
N LEU A 353 -3.94 0.26 9.18
CA LEU A 353 -3.06 -0.92 9.13
C LEU A 353 -1.78 -0.81 9.98
N GLU A 354 -1.93 -0.49 11.25
CA GLU A 354 -0.86 -0.40 12.25
C GLU A 354 0.02 -1.65 12.31
N THR A 355 -0.54 -2.83 12.00
CA THR A 355 0.18 -4.11 12.07
C THR A 355 1.37 -4.19 11.12
N VAL A 356 1.31 -3.52 9.95
CA VAL A 356 2.42 -3.54 8.97
C VAL A 356 3.65 -2.77 9.45
N ILE A 357 3.49 -1.87 10.43
CA ILE A 357 4.63 -1.17 11.04
C ILE A 357 5.54 -2.15 11.77
N PHE A 358 4.96 -3.13 12.46
CA PHE A 358 5.71 -4.13 13.23
C PHE A 358 6.30 -5.22 12.35
N SER A 359 5.54 -5.68 11.36
CA SER A 359 5.95 -6.80 10.50
C SER A 359 6.91 -6.39 9.40
N ASN A 360 7.08 -5.08 9.17
CA ASN A 360 7.85 -4.54 8.04
C ASN A 360 7.43 -5.15 6.69
N SER A 361 6.17 -5.52 6.58
CA SER A 361 5.56 -6.17 5.43
C SER A 361 4.91 -5.15 4.50
N PRO A 362 4.76 -5.46 3.21
CA PRO A 362 3.90 -4.68 2.32
C PRO A 362 2.47 -4.63 2.83
N PHE A 363 1.72 -3.59 2.43
CA PHE A 363 0.29 -3.52 2.72
C PHE A 363 -0.44 -4.74 2.15
N PRO A 364 -1.17 -5.51 2.96
CA PRO A 364 -1.88 -6.70 2.49
C PRO A 364 -3.16 -6.37 1.71
N VAL A 365 -3.55 -5.11 1.69
CA VAL A 365 -4.81 -4.59 1.15
C VAL A 365 -4.61 -3.19 0.56
N THR A 366 -5.62 -2.70 -0.17
CA THR A 366 -5.66 -1.34 -0.72
C THR A 366 -6.53 -0.44 0.15
N ALA A 367 -6.14 0.83 0.30
CA ALA A 367 -6.93 1.88 0.95
C ALA A 367 -7.33 2.97 -0.04
N GLN A 368 -8.61 3.36 -0.05
CA GLN A 368 -9.16 4.38 -0.93
C GLN A 368 -10.05 5.36 -0.17
N ALA A 369 -9.91 6.64 -0.47
CA ALA A 369 -10.78 7.68 0.05
C ALA A 369 -12.21 7.55 -0.49
N VAL A 370 -13.20 7.43 0.39
CA VAL A 370 -14.65 7.35 0.03
C VAL A 370 -15.22 8.74 -0.24
N GLU A 371 -14.71 9.73 0.46
CA GLU A 371 -15.00 11.15 0.33
C GLU A 371 -13.69 11.94 0.48
N PRO A 372 -13.65 13.26 0.40
CA PRO A 372 -12.44 14.01 0.73
C PRO A 372 -11.96 13.69 2.14
N VAL A 373 -10.71 13.23 2.28
CA VAL A 373 -10.14 12.82 3.58
C VAL A 373 -8.91 13.64 3.91
N LYS A 374 -8.65 13.80 5.21
CA LYS A 374 -7.39 14.31 5.74
C LYS A 374 -6.76 13.27 6.65
N LEU A 375 -5.50 13.01 6.45
CA LEU A 375 -4.74 12.00 7.16
C LEU A 375 -3.54 12.64 7.83
N LEU A 376 -3.29 12.30 9.09
CA LEU A 376 -2.00 12.49 9.73
C LEU A 376 -1.08 11.39 9.22
N SER A 377 0.00 11.77 8.55
CA SER A 377 0.96 10.86 7.92
C SER A 377 2.30 10.99 8.62
N ILE A 378 2.78 9.91 9.23
CA ILE A 378 4.03 9.84 10.00
C ILE A 378 4.94 8.79 9.33
N PRO A 379 6.26 9.02 9.15
CA PRO A 379 7.16 7.97 8.67
C PRO A 379 7.12 6.74 9.59
N ALA A 380 6.95 5.55 9.00
CA ALA A 380 6.85 4.31 9.77
C ALA A 380 8.11 4.01 10.62
N SER A 381 9.29 4.43 10.14
CA SER A 381 10.55 4.33 10.89
C SER A 381 10.52 5.13 12.18
N ILE A 382 9.98 6.34 12.15
CA ILE A 382 9.84 7.20 13.33
C ILE A 382 8.86 6.57 14.34
N VAL A 383 7.72 6.09 13.87
CA VAL A 383 6.75 5.41 14.76
C VAL A 383 7.42 4.20 15.44
N ARG A 384 8.15 3.37 14.69
CA ARG A 384 8.90 2.24 15.26
C ARG A 384 9.93 2.65 16.30
N GLU A 385 10.73 3.68 16.00
CA GLU A 385 11.72 4.22 16.92
C GLU A 385 11.06 4.72 18.23
N LYS A 386 9.99 5.49 18.11
CA LYS A 386 9.29 6.04 19.28
C LYS A 386 8.58 4.97 20.10
N LEU A 387 8.03 3.92 19.46
CA LEU A 387 7.47 2.76 20.16
C LEU A 387 8.50 2.01 21.02
N GLN A 388 9.78 1.97 20.61
CA GLN A 388 10.83 1.33 21.40
C GLN A 388 11.22 2.15 22.65
N ASN A 389 11.04 3.47 22.58
CA ASN A 389 11.54 4.40 23.61
C ASN A 389 10.42 5.04 24.45
N ASN A 390 9.15 4.81 24.12
CA ASN A 390 8.00 5.38 24.84
C ASN A 390 6.99 4.27 25.16
N LYS A 391 6.87 3.99 26.47
CA LYS A 391 6.04 2.90 27.01
C LYS A 391 4.55 3.18 26.80
N GLU A 392 4.10 4.42 27.01
CA GLU A 392 2.70 4.84 26.86
C GLU A 392 2.26 4.69 25.42
N LEU A 393 3.07 5.14 24.45
CA LEU A 393 2.79 4.97 23.03
C LEU A 393 2.71 3.48 22.65
N ALA A 394 3.60 2.65 23.19
CA ALA A 394 3.60 1.21 22.93
C ALA A 394 2.33 0.53 23.48
N ILE A 395 1.90 0.88 24.70
CA ILE A 395 0.66 0.38 25.32
C ILE A 395 -0.56 0.81 24.48
N ASN A 396 -0.63 2.09 24.09
CA ASN A 396 -1.73 2.62 23.30
C ASN A 396 -1.80 1.93 21.92
N MET A 397 -0.66 1.69 21.30
CA MET A 397 -0.58 0.94 20.03
C MET A 397 -1.06 -0.51 20.19
N LEU A 398 -0.64 -1.19 21.26
CA LEU A 398 -1.12 -2.54 21.57
C LEU A 398 -2.64 -2.56 21.80
N SER A 399 -3.17 -1.57 22.53
CA SER A 399 -4.61 -1.43 22.74
C SER A 399 -5.36 -1.20 21.42
N THR A 400 -4.80 -0.39 20.51
CA THR A 400 -5.36 -0.18 19.17
C THR A 400 -5.40 -1.47 18.37
N VAL A 401 -4.31 -2.25 18.36
CA VAL A 401 -4.23 -3.54 17.66
C VAL A 401 -5.18 -4.56 18.28
N ALA A 402 -5.26 -4.63 19.60
CA ALA A 402 -6.18 -5.53 20.30
C ALA A 402 -7.65 -5.19 19.99
N GLY A 403 -8.02 -3.90 20.06
CA GLY A 403 -9.36 -3.44 19.70
C GLY A 403 -9.73 -3.77 18.25
N ARG A 404 -8.76 -3.66 17.33
CA ARG A 404 -8.98 -4.06 15.93
C ARG A 404 -9.17 -5.57 15.78
N SER A 405 -8.39 -6.38 16.50
CA SER A 405 -8.57 -7.84 16.50
C SER A 405 -9.97 -8.22 16.98
N GLN A 406 -10.45 -7.58 18.05
CA GLN A 406 -11.80 -7.78 18.56
C GLN A 406 -12.87 -7.40 17.52
N ALA A 407 -12.72 -6.23 16.86
CA ALA A 407 -13.63 -5.77 15.81
C ALA A 407 -13.68 -6.73 14.60
N LEU A 408 -12.55 -7.33 14.23
CA LEU A 408 -12.49 -8.34 13.15
C LEU A 408 -13.20 -9.65 13.56
N ILE A 409 -13.07 -10.09 14.81
CA ILE A 409 -13.78 -11.26 15.34
C ILE A 409 -15.28 -10.99 15.29
N SER A 410 -15.73 -9.84 15.80
CA SER A 410 -17.14 -9.44 15.76
C SER A 410 -17.67 -9.37 14.31
N GLN A 411 -16.89 -8.81 13.38
CA GLN A 411 -17.28 -8.77 11.97
C GLN A 411 -17.40 -10.20 11.38
N PHE A 412 -16.50 -11.11 11.72
CA PHE A 412 -16.58 -12.50 11.29
C PHE A 412 -17.83 -13.20 11.84
N GLU A 413 -18.15 -12.99 13.09
CA GLU A 413 -19.40 -13.49 13.72
C GLU A 413 -20.63 -12.95 13.02
N GLN A 414 -20.67 -11.63 12.71
CA GLN A 414 -21.75 -11.02 11.94
C GLN A 414 -21.96 -11.73 10.60
N LEU A 415 -20.86 -12.02 9.87
CA LEU A 415 -20.93 -12.62 8.55
C LEU A 415 -21.33 -14.10 8.57
N THR A 416 -20.99 -14.83 9.64
CA THR A 416 -21.20 -16.29 9.74
C THR A 416 -22.48 -16.67 10.47
N LEU A 417 -22.86 -15.95 11.53
CA LEU A 417 -23.96 -16.33 12.41
C LEU A 417 -25.25 -15.54 12.15
N LYS A 418 -25.17 -14.35 11.54
CA LYS A 418 -26.36 -13.50 11.33
C LYS A 418 -26.90 -13.59 9.90
N THR A 419 -28.21 -13.61 9.80
CA THR A 419 -28.92 -13.48 8.52
C THR A 419 -28.69 -12.09 7.91
N VAL A 420 -28.97 -11.93 6.64
CA VAL A 420 -28.86 -10.64 5.93
C VAL A 420 -29.64 -9.53 6.65
N THR A 421 -30.87 -9.81 7.05
CA THR A 421 -31.74 -8.83 7.77
C THR A 421 -31.13 -8.46 9.12
N GLN A 422 -30.65 -9.42 9.88
CA GLN A 422 -29.99 -9.16 11.16
C GLN A 422 -28.74 -8.30 11.01
N ARG A 423 -27.92 -8.54 9.98
CA ARG A 423 -26.74 -7.72 9.70
C ARG A 423 -27.10 -6.26 9.39
N VAL A 424 -28.15 -6.05 8.61
CA VAL A 424 -28.62 -4.69 8.27
C VAL A 424 -29.21 -4.01 9.51
N GLY A 425 -30.04 -4.70 10.28
CA GLY A 425 -30.61 -4.18 11.52
C GLY A 425 -29.55 -3.83 12.56
N TRP A 426 -28.57 -4.71 12.76
CA TRP A 426 -27.40 -4.48 13.62
C TRP A 426 -26.61 -3.23 13.20
N PHE A 427 -26.36 -3.07 11.90
CA PHE A 427 -25.65 -1.91 11.38
C PHE A 427 -26.41 -0.60 11.64
N LEU A 428 -27.73 -0.60 11.44
CA LEU A 428 -28.57 0.56 11.72
C LEU A 428 -28.62 0.88 13.22
N LEU A 429 -28.69 -0.14 14.09
CA LEU A 429 -28.61 0.04 15.54
C LEU A 429 -27.25 0.60 15.95
N LYS A 430 -26.15 0.09 15.41
CA LYS A 430 -24.82 0.64 15.65
C LYS A 430 -24.75 2.11 15.31
N LEU A 431 -25.23 2.52 14.14
CA LEU A 431 -25.29 3.92 13.75
C LEU A 431 -26.17 4.77 14.71
N PHE A 432 -27.28 4.21 15.18
CA PHE A 432 -28.15 4.89 16.13
C PHE A 432 -27.44 5.16 17.47
N LEU A 433 -26.74 4.17 18.00
CA LEU A 433 -25.98 4.29 19.25
C LEU A 433 -24.82 5.27 19.11
N GLU A 434 -24.07 5.21 18.01
CA GLU A 434 -22.96 6.13 17.71
C GLU A 434 -23.42 7.60 17.55
N ASN A 435 -24.67 7.83 17.13
CA ASN A 435 -25.28 9.17 17.08
C ASN A 435 -25.86 9.63 18.43
N GLY A 436 -25.56 8.93 19.51
CA GLY A 436 -25.91 9.31 20.89
C GLY A 436 -27.40 9.11 21.24
N GLU A 437 -28.08 8.19 20.55
CA GLU A 437 -29.46 7.76 20.83
C GLU A 437 -30.52 8.90 20.86
N ARG A 438 -30.16 10.07 20.31
CA ARG A 438 -30.96 11.29 20.46
C ARG A 438 -31.92 11.57 19.32
N THR A 439 -31.63 11.01 18.15
CA THR A 439 -32.44 11.32 16.96
C THR A 439 -32.99 10.05 16.33
N LYS A 440 -34.29 10.04 16.04
CA LYS A 440 -34.93 8.96 15.27
C LYS A 440 -34.53 8.97 13.80
N ASN A 441 -33.86 10.03 13.34
CA ASN A 441 -33.42 10.20 11.97
C ASN A 441 -31.90 9.94 11.88
N LEU A 442 -31.53 8.88 11.19
CA LEU A 442 -30.15 8.49 10.93
C LEU A 442 -29.75 8.86 9.50
N LYS A 443 -28.56 9.35 9.32
CA LYS A 443 -28.00 9.52 8.00
C LYS A 443 -27.01 8.38 7.72
N LEU A 444 -27.23 7.67 6.62
CA LEU A 444 -26.26 6.65 6.20
C LEU A 444 -24.94 7.35 5.87
N PRO A 445 -23.82 6.89 6.42
CA PRO A 445 -22.54 7.60 6.34
C PRO A 445 -21.93 7.58 4.93
N TYR A 446 -22.31 6.60 4.09
CA TYR A 446 -21.78 6.42 2.74
C TYR A 446 -22.78 5.74 1.82
N ASP A 447 -22.40 5.54 0.55
CA ASP A 447 -23.26 4.95 -0.48
C ASP A 447 -23.73 3.53 -0.11
N LYS A 448 -24.97 3.19 -0.48
CA LYS A 448 -25.60 1.88 -0.18
C LYS A 448 -24.77 0.70 -0.70
N SER A 449 -24.07 0.87 -1.82
CA SER A 449 -23.18 -0.17 -2.37
C SER A 449 -21.98 -0.45 -1.45
N LEU A 450 -21.45 0.57 -0.82
CA LEU A 450 -20.33 0.45 0.12
C LEU A 450 -20.80 -0.22 1.42
N ILE A 451 -21.97 0.14 1.93
CA ILE A 451 -22.58 -0.52 3.10
C ILE A 451 -22.84 -1.99 2.81
N ALA A 452 -23.40 -2.29 1.64
CA ALA A 452 -23.65 -3.68 1.21
C ALA A 452 -22.35 -4.50 1.20
N GLY A 453 -21.30 -3.95 0.61
CA GLY A 453 -19.97 -4.60 0.58
C GLY A 453 -19.40 -4.80 1.99
N TYR A 454 -19.51 -3.82 2.87
CA TYR A 454 -19.09 -3.94 4.29
C TYR A 454 -19.85 -5.04 5.03
N LEU A 455 -21.16 -5.17 4.77
CA LEU A 455 -22.01 -6.21 5.35
C LEU A 455 -21.94 -7.57 4.61
N GLY A 456 -21.03 -7.72 3.64
CA GLY A 456 -20.81 -8.96 2.93
C GLY A 456 -22.02 -9.40 2.08
N MET A 457 -22.71 -8.46 1.44
CA MET A 457 -23.85 -8.74 0.58
C MET A 457 -23.83 -7.92 -0.71
N LYS A 458 -24.61 -8.33 -1.71
CA LYS A 458 -24.79 -7.57 -2.95
C LYS A 458 -25.65 -6.31 -2.71
N PRO A 459 -25.43 -5.20 -3.45
CA PRO A 459 -26.22 -3.97 -3.32
C PRO A 459 -27.73 -4.19 -3.50
N GLU A 460 -28.13 -5.09 -4.39
CA GLU A 460 -29.53 -5.45 -4.63
C GLU A 460 -30.14 -6.14 -3.42
N THR A 461 -29.37 -7.02 -2.76
CA THR A 461 -29.78 -7.72 -1.54
C THR A 461 -29.97 -6.73 -0.40
N PHE A 462 -29.02 -5.78 -0.22
CA PHE A 462 -29.13 -4.72 0.75
C PHE A 462 -30.39 -3.85 0.52
N SER A 463 -30.63 -3.44 -0.73
CA SER A 463 -31.79 -2.64 -1.08
C SER A 463 -33.13 -3.36 -0.80
N ARG A 464 -33.21 -4.67 -1.09
CA ARG A 464 -34.40 -5.49 -0.77
C ARG A 464 -34.59 -5.60 0.74
N THR A 465 -33.51 -5.79 1.49
CA THR A 465 -33.59 -5.87 2.96
C THR A 465 -34.05 -4.54 3.58
N LEU A 466 -33.57 -3.41 3.05
CA LEU A 466 -34.07 -2.10 3.46
C LEU A 466 -35.57 -1.95 3.18
N GLN A 467 -36.03 -2.46 2.03
CA GLN A 467 -37.46 -2.44 1.70
C GLN A 467 -38.29 -3.31 2.68
N SER A 468 -37.77 -4.48 3.08
CA SER A 468 -38.42 -5.32 4.08
C SER A 468 -38.48 -4.64 5.47
N LEU A 469 -37.43 -3.92 5.85
CA LEU A 469 -37.42 -3.12 7.10
C LEU A 469 -38.45 -1.95 7.04
N LYS A 470 -38.70 -1.40 5.86
CA LYS A 470 -39.72 -0.37 5.65
C LYS A 470 -41.11 -0.91 5.95
N GLU A 471 -41.40 -2.17 5.64
CA GLU A 471 -42.67 -2.84 5.98
C GLU A 471 -42.81 -3.03 7.50
N GLN A 472 -41.73 -3.00 8.25
CA GLN A 472 -41.69 -3.03 9.71
C GLN A 472 -41.74 -1.62 10.34
N GLY A 473 -41.96 -0.57 9.54
CA GLY A 473 -42.13 0.81 10.01
C GLY A 473 -40.85 1.65 10.04
N ILE A 474 -39.71 1.13 9.60
CA ILE A 474 -38.45 1.89 9.47
C ILE A 474 -38.48 2.57 8.11
N ASP A 475 -38.77 3.88 8.06
CA ASP A 475 -38.82 4.61 6.80
C ASP A 475 -37.39 4.93 6.30
N ILE A 476 -37.20 4.68 5.00
CA ILE A 476 -35.87 4.85 4.37
C ILE A 476 -36.06 5.63 3.07
N ASP A 477 -35.61 6.88 3.09
CA ASP A 477 -35.58 7.73 1.90
C ASP A 477 -34.12 8.11 1.56
N LYS A 478 -33.68 7.70 0.38
CA LYS A 478 -32.30 7.90 -0.11
C LYS A 478 -31.25 7.44 0.92
N ASN A 479 -30.63 8.39 1.61
CA ASN A 479 -29.62 8.16 2.64
C ASN A 479 -30.12 8.50 4.06
N GLN A 480 -31.41 8.76 4.24
CA GLN A 480 -32.01 9.00 5.56
C GLN A 480 -32.82 7.78 5.97
N VAL A 481 -32.64 7.38 7.23
CA VAL A 481 -33.39 6.31 7.86
C VAL A 481 -34.13 6.94 9.04
N SER A 482 -35.44 6.85 9.02
CA SER A 482 -36.31 7.36 10.09
C SER A 482 -36.90 6.19 10.86
N LEU A 483 -36.62 6.12 12.15
CA LEU A 483 -37.11 5.07 13.05
C LEU A 483 -38.50 5.45 13.59
N PRO A 484 -39.47 4.51 13.66
CA PRO A 484 -40.77 4.78 14.24
C PRO A 484 -40.65 5.16 15.73
N ASP A 485 -39.77 4.47 16.44
CA ASP A 485 -39.41 4.77 17.82
C ASP A 485 -37.95 4.42 18.09
N VAL A 486 -37.45 4.68 19.29
CA VAL A 486 -36.06 4.44 19.70
C VAL A 486 -35.76 2.97 19.96
N PHE A 487 -36.77 2.11 19.97
CA PHE A 487 -36.67 0.68 20.25
C PHE A 487 -36.82 -0.18 18.99
N ALA A 488 -37.12 0.41 17.84
CA ALA A 488 -37.42 -0.30 16.59
C ALA A 488 -36.27 -1.21 16.10
N LEU A 489 -35.07 -1.01 16.60
CA LEU A 489 -33.90 -1.80 16.25
C LEU A 489 -33.38 -2.70 17.39
N CYS A 490 -34.04 -2.71 18.56
CA CYS A 490 -33.58 -3.45 19.73
C CYS A 490 -33.51 -4.98 19.51
N ASP A 491 -34.33 -5.53 18.62
CA ASP A 491 -34.30 -6.96 18.25
C ASP A 491 -33.00 -7.37 17.53
N TYR A 492 -32.23 -6.40 17.06
CA TYR A 492 -30.95 -6.62 16.40
C TYR A 492 -29.74 -6.39 17.33
N CYS A 493 -29.97 -6.12 18.63
CA CYS A 493 -28.95 -5.91 19.62
C CYS A 493 -28.18 -7.21 19.90
N ASP A 494 -26.88 -7.08 20.05
CA ASP A 494 -26.01 -8.12 20.57
C ASP A 494 -25.20 -7.58 21.75
N MET A 495 -24.35 -8.43 22.35
CA MET A 495 -23.57 -8.07 23.53
C MET A 495 -22.66 -6.85 23.30
N GLU A 496 -22.05 -6.73 22.10
CA GLU A 496 -21.20 -5.59 21.74
C GLU A 496 -21.98 -4.27 21.71
N LEU A 497 -23.18 -4.28 21.14
CA LEU A 497 -24.02 -3.07 21.08
C LEU A 497 -24.72 -2.79 22.41
N ALA A 498 -25.01 -3.84 23.20
CA ALA A 498 -25.57 -3.69 24.54
C ALA A 498 -24.63 -2.89 25.47
N GLU A 499 -23.32 -3.13 25.41
CA GLU A 499 -22.33 -2.37 26.18
C GLU A 499 -22.31 -0.87 25.85
N LYS A 500 -22.70 -0.49 24.63
CA LYS A 500 -22.76 0.89 24.15
C LYS A 500 -24.12 1.56 24.36
N CYS A 501 -25.14 0.78 24.71
CA CYS A 501 -26.51 1.26 24.87
C CYS A 501 -26.76 1.80 26.28
N SER A 502 -27.13 3.07 26.39
CA SER A 502 -27.40 3.71 27.68
C SER A 502 -28.59 3.08 28.46
N ARG A 503 -29.45 2.31 27.77
CA ARG A 503 -30.64 1.67 28.33
C ARG A 503 -30.46 0.19 28.63
N ALA A 504 -29.34 -0.42 28.19
CA ALA A 504 -29.09 -1.84 28.42
C ALA A 504 -29.14 -2.16 29.93
N GLY A 505 -29.88 -3.21 30.29
CA GLY A 505 -30.06 -3.62 31.69
C GLY A 505 -30.96 -2.71 32.54
N THR A 506 -31.56 -1.66 31.97
CA THR A 506 -32.56 -0.81 32.68
C THR A 506 -33.97 -1.31 32.46
N LYS A 507 -34.92 -0.80 33.28
CA LYS A 507 -36.36 -1.09 33.11
C LYS A 507 -36.96 -0.56 31.79
N GLU A 508 -36.23 0.32 31.10
CA GLU A 508 -36.64 0.91 29.83
C GLU A 508 -36.19 0.05 28.62
N CYS A 509 -35.35 -0.95 28.84
CA CYS A 509 -34.89 -1.83 27.77
C CYS A 509 -36.01 -2.84 27.41
N PRO A 510 -36.54 -2.84 26.18
CA PRO A 510 -37.60 -3.76 25.77
C PRO A 510 -37.09 -5.20 25.56
N ASN A 511 -35.80 -5.40 25.43
CA ASN A 511 -35.15 -6.71 25.24
C ASN A 511 -34.44 -7.14 26.53
N PRO A 512 -35.06 -8.02 27.36
CA PRO A 512 -34.46 -8.47 28.61
C PRO A 512 -33.18 -9.31 28.39
N ASP A 513 -33.00 -9.89 27.21
CA ASP A 513 -31.85 -10.72 26.85
C ASP A 513 -30.65 -9.90 26.34
N CYS A 514 -30.84 -8.60 26.18
CA CYS A 514 -29.82 -7.69 25.67
C CYS A 514 -28.53 -7.65 26.53
N VAL A 515 -28.60 -8.09 27.80
CA VAL A 515 -27.47 -8.12 28.74
C VAL A 515 -26.94 -9.56 28.95
N ASN A 516 -27.70 -10.57 28.50
CA ASN A 516 -27.44 -11.99 28.71
C ASN A 516 -27.10 -12.74 27.41
N SER A 517 -27.13 -12.09 26.24
CA SER A 517 -26.87 -12.72 24.94
C SER A 517 -25.41 -12.60 24.49
#